data_ffdc87447c3b442ffeb66516bfda294b
#
_entry.id   ffdc87447c3b442ffeb66516bfda294b
#
_cell.length_a   1.000
_cell.length_b   1.000
_cell.length_c   1.000
_cell.angle_alpha   90.00
_cell.angle_beta   90.00
_cell.angle_gamma   90.00
#
_symmetry.space_group_name_H-M   'P 1'
#
loop_
_entity.id
_entity.type
_entity.pdbx_description
1 polymer ?
#
loop_
_entity_poly.entity_id
_entity_poly.type
_entity_poly.pdbx_seq_one_letter_code
_entity_poly.pdbx_strand_id
1 'polypeptide(L)'
;MNTQRIQSLFSGSHVGQTLTLQGWVRTFRANRFIAVNDGSTLNNMQCVVDFEQTDEELLKRINTGAAVQIEGTLVESQGKEQQYEVQVSRIEILGDSDPDQYPIQPKKHSFEFLREHAHLRVRTSSFSAVMRVRSALSFAVHDYFRKEGFYYVHTPIITGSDAEGAGEMFRVSTLDPKQVPLNNSGETDFTKDFFGKETNLTVSGQLEAET
;
A
#
# COMPACT_ATOMS: atom_id res chain seq x y z
N MET A 1 15.82 19.87 -5.40
CA MET A 1 14.63 20.04 -6.24
C MET A 1 13.44 19.41 -5.54
N ASN A 2 12.24 19.95 -5.71
CA ASN A 2 11.06 19.42 -5.02
C ASN A 2 10.52 18.21 -5.81
N THR A 3 10.43 17.04 -5.19
CA THR A 3 9.92 15.81 -5.83
C THR A 3 8.43 15.98 -6.14
N GLN A 4 8.03 15.73 -7.39
CA GLN A 4 6.66 15.84 -7.86
C GLN A 4 5.96 14.48 -7.81
N ARG A 5 4.67 14.48 -7.46
CA ARG A 5 3.84 13.27 -7.57
C ARG A 5 3.42 13.04 -9.01
N ILE A 6 3.48 11.81 -9.48
CA ILE A 6 3.12 11.43 -10.85
C ILE A 6 1.69 11.89 -11.19
N GLN A 7 0.75 11.81 -10.25
CA GLN A 7 -0.63 12.28 -10.46
C GLN A 7 -0.70 13.75 -10.88
N SER A 8 0.12 14.62 -10.29
CA SER A 8 0.11 16.07 -10.62
C SER A 8 0.65 16.36 -12.02
N LEU A 9 1.53 15.51 -12.54
CA LEU A 9 2.14 15.68 -13.86
C LEU A 9 1.13 15.49 -15.00
N PHE A 10 0.08 14.68 -14.77
CA PHE A 10 -0.96 14.46 -15.78
C PHE A 10 -1.92 15.66 -15.98
N SER A 11 -1.82 16.70 -15.16
CA SER A 11 -2.56 17.96 -15.38
C SER A 11 -2.02 18.79 -16.53
N GLY A 12 -0.79 18.51 -17.01
CA GLY A 12 -0.09 19.29 -18.04
C GLY A 12 0.48 20.61 -17.56
N SER A 13 0.22 21.04 -16.33
CA SER A 13 0.70 22.34 -15.81
C SER A 13 2.23 22.43 -15.65
N HIS A 14 2.92 21.29 -15.75
CA HIS A 14 4.37 21.20 -15.62
C HIS A 14 5.12 20.98 -16.94
N VAL A 15 4.42 21.04 -18.10
CA VAL A 15 5.04 20.87 -19.43
C VAL A 15 6.13 21.93 -19.64
N GLY A 16 7.29 21.49 -20.13
CA GLY A 16 8.49 22.31 -20.31
C GLY A 16 9.33 22.52 -19.06
N GLN A 17 8.88 22.05 -17.89
CA GLN A 17 9.64 22.20 -16.65
C GLN A 17 10.53 20.99 -16.39
N THR A 18 11.73 21.25 -15.86
CA THR A 18 12.59 20.22 -15.29
C THR A 18 12.10 19.88 -13.88
N LEU A 19 11.92 18.59 -13.63
CA LEU A 19 11.36 18.09 -12.38
C LEU A 19 12.09 16.82 -11.91
N THR A 20 11.84 16.45 -10.68
CA THR A 20 12.28 15.19 -10.08
C THR A 20 11.05 14.37 -9.71
N LEU A 21 11.03 13.09 -10.08
CA LEU A 21 10.05 12.12 -9.61
C LEU A 21 10.75 10.90 -9.00
N GLN A 22 10.06 10.25 -8.07
CA GLN A 22 10.50 9.02 -7.44
C GLN A 22 9.40 7.96 -7.58
N GLY A 23 9.78 6.70 -7.73
CA GLY A 23 8.80 5.61 -7.84
C GLY A 23 9.44 4.27 -8.12
N TRP A 24 8.59 3.30 -8.36
CA TRP A 24 9.00 1.96 -8.72
C TRP A 24 8.88 1.73 -10.23
N VAL A 25 9.89 1.09 -10.79
CA VAL A 25 9.87 0.64 -12.19
C VAL A 25 8.79 -0.43 -12.35
N ARG A 26 7.87 -0.20 -13.26
CA ARG A 26 6.82 -1.16 -13.66
C ARG A 26 7.28 -2.00 -14.84
N THR A 27 7.87 -1.35 -15.84
CA THR A 27 8.48 -2.00 -17.01
C THR A 27 9.63 -1.15 -17.50
N PHE A 28 10.62 -1.80 -18.10
CA PHE A 28 11.67 -1.17 -18.89
C PHE A 28 11.72 -1.86 -20.25
N ARG A 29 11.51 -1.10 -21.33
CA ARG A 29 11.39 -1.66 -22.68
C ARG A 29 12.36 -0.98 -23.64
N ALA A 30 12.92 -1.78 -24.54
CA ALA A 30 13.83 -1.33 -25.61
C ALA A 30 15.02 -0.48 -25.09
N ASN A 31 15.47 -0.71 -23.87
CA ASN A 31 16.50 0.09 -23.18
C ASN A 31 16.25 1.61 -23.22
N ARG A 32 15.01 2.03 -23.42
CA ARG A 32 14.64 3.43 -23.64
C ARG A 32 13.43 3.88 -22.83
N PHE A 33 12.42 3.04 -22.66
CA PHE A 33 11.16 3.43 -22.08
C PHE A 33 10.96 2.82 -20.70
N ILE A 34 11.07 3.63 -19.64
CA ILE A 34 10.81 3.23 -18.27
C ILE A 34 9.40 3.68 -17.92
N ALA A 35 8.54 2.73 -17.51
CA ALA A 35 7.26 3.05 -16.89
C ALA A 35 7.43 3.10 -15.36
N VAL A 36 7.22 4.26 -14.75
CA VAL A 36 7.38 4.50 -13.31
C VAL A 36 6.03 4.78 -12.66
N ASN A 37 5.82 4.24 -11.47
CA ASN A 37 4.64 4.49 -10.66
C ASN A 37 5.04 4.79 -9.21
N ASP A 38 4.51 5.87 -8.65
CA ASP A 38 4.75 6.30 -7.26
C ASP A 38 3.57 5.97 -6.31
N GLY A 39 2.55 5.27 -6.81
CA GLY A 39 1.32 4.97 -6.08
C GLY A 39 0.31 6.11 -6.02
N SER A 40 0.60 7.32 -6.50
CA SER A 40 -0.35 8.45 -6.48
C SER A 40 -1.49 8.29 -7.50
N THR A 41 -1.29 7.51 -8.54
CA THR A 41 -2.28 7.23 -9.60
C THR A 41 -2.19 5.78 -10.07
N LEU A 42 -3.21 5.30 -10.81
CA LEU A 42 -3.18 4.00 -11.50
C LEU A 42 -2.28 4.02 -12.75
N ASN A 43 -2.13 5.19 -13.36
CA ASN A 43 -1.32 5.37 -14.56
C ASN A 43 0.16 5.42 -14.22
N ASN A 44 0.98 4.94 -15.13
CA ASN A 44 2.43 5.06 -15.03
C ASN A 44 2.89 6.31 -15.81
N MET A 45 3.93 6.97 -15.29
CA MET A 45 4.64 7.98 -16.07
C MET A 45 5.69 7.29 -16.95
N GLN A 46 5.65 7.55 -18.25
CA GLN A 46 6.72 7.11 -19.14
C GLN A 46 7.91 8.07 -19.00
N CYS A 47 9.07 7.49 -18.77
CA CYS A 47 10.34 8.21 -18.76
C CYS A 47 11.18 7.68 -19.92
N VAL A 48 11.64 8.60 -20.76
CA VAL A 48 12.38 8.28 -21.99
C VAL A 48 13.85 8.53 -21.75
N VAL A 49 14.65 7.46 -21.83
CA VAL A 49 16.09 7.48 -21.58
C VAL A 49 16.83 7.54 -22.92
N ASP A 50 17.85 8.35 -22.98
CA ASP A 50 18.86 8.26 -24.03
C ASP A 50 19.89 7.18 -23.65
N PHE A 51 19.71 5.98 -24.21
CA PHE A 51 20.54 4.82 -23.89
C PHE A 51 22.00 4.95 -24.41
N GLU A 52 22.23 5.83 -25.41
CA GLU A 52 23.58 6.07 -25.93
C GLU A 52 24.42 6.96 -24.99
N GLN A 53 23.75 7.76 -24.16
CA GLN A 53 24.37 8.66 -23.20
C GLN A 53 24.28 8.14 -21.75
N THR A 54 23.61 7.01 -21.53
CA THR A 54 23.41 6.44 -20.19
C THR A 54 24.35 5.26 -19.96
N ASP A 55 24.95 5.18 -18.79
CA ASP A 55 25.83 4.09 -18.38
C ASP A 55 25.12 2.73 -18.51
N GLU A 56 25.74 1.80 -19.20
CA GLU A 56 25.23 0.44 -19.45
C GLU A 56 25.00 -0.33 -18.13
N GLU A 57 25.86 -0.16 -17.13
CA GLU A 57 25.72 -0.81 -15.82
C GLU A 57 24.50 -0.24 -15.06
N LEU A 58 24.20 1.05 -15.21
CA LEU A 58 22.98 1.65 -14.66
C LEU A 58 21.74 1.06 -15.36
N LEU A 59 21.75 0.95 -16.68
CA LEU A 59 20.62 0.38 -17.45
C LEU A 59 20.30 -1.06 -17.02
N LYS A 60 21.30 -1.89 -16.72
CA LYS A 60 21.13 -3.27 -16.24
C LYS A 60 20.43 -3.35 -14.88
N ARG A 61 20.50 -2.31 -14.07
CA ARG A 61 19.86 -2.22 -12.75
C ARG A 61 18.42 -1.74 -12.81
N ILE A 62 17.93 -1.26 -13.95
CA ILE A 62 16.55 -0.80 -14.13
C ILE A 62 15.63 -2.01 -14.33
N ASN A 63 15.37 -2.75 -13.25
CA ASN A 63 14.53 -3.94 -13.24
C ASN A 63 13.12 -3.63 -12.71
N THR A 64 12.14 -4.46 -13.08
CA THR A 64 10.79 -4.37 -12.52
C THR A 64 10.85 -4.44 -10.99
N GLY A 65 10.26 -3.45 -10.33
CA GLY A 65 10.27 -3.33 -8.87
C GLY A 65 11.41 -2.50 -8.30
N ALA A 66 12.46 -2.17 -9.07
CA ALA A 66 13.51 -1.26 -8.62
C ALA A 66 12.93 0.11 -8.25
N ALA A 67 13.45 0.70 -7.18
CA ALA A 67 13.12 2.06 -6.76
C ALA A 67 14.07 3.04 -7.42
N VAL A 68 13.53 4.05 -8.10
CA VAL A 68 14.31 5.01 -8.86
C VAL A 68 13.94 6.45 -8.52
N GLN A 69 14.93 7.33 -8.63
CA GLN A 69 14.73 8.76 -8.75
C GLN A 69 15.11 9.17 -10.16
N ILE A 70 14.25 9.94 -10.80
CA ILE A 70 14.43 10.41 -12.18
C ILE A 70 14.33 11.92 -12.19
N GLU A 71 15.32 12.56 -12.79
CA GLU A 71 15.31 13.98 -13.13
C GLU A 71 15.14 14.12 -14.64
N GLY A 72 14.32 15.06 -15.06
CA GLY A 72 14.08 15.26 -16.49
C GLY A 72 13.05 16.33 -16.76
N THR A 73 12.80 16.59 -18.05
CA THR A 73 11.84 17.59 -18.52
C THR A 73 10.53 16.91 -18.91
N LEU A 74 9.40 17.39 -18.39
CA LEU A 74 8.08 16.94 -18.81
C LEU A 74 7.75 17.52 -20.17
N VAL A 75 7.40 16.67 -21.10
CA VAL A 75 7.03 17.05 -22.48
C VAL A 75 5.72 16.40 -22.90
N GLU A 76 5.08 16.94 -23.93
CA GLU A 76 4.00 16.25 -24.62
C GLU A 76 4.53 15.01 -25.30
N SER A 77 3.87 13.86 -25.12
CA SER A 77 4.30 12.63 -25.75
C SER A 77 3.93 12.60 -27.23
N GLN A 78 4.83 12.09 -28.04
CA GLN A 78 4.56 11.81 -29.45
C GLN A 78 3.77 10.50 -29.64
N GLY A 79 3.63 9.70 -28.58
CA GLY A 79 2.91 8.43 -28.58
C GLY A 79 1.40 8.60 -28.43
N LYS A 80 0.60 7.66 -28.98
CA LYS A 80 -0.86 7.71 -28.92
C LYS A 80 -1.44 7.24 -27.57
N GLU A 81 -0.65 6.55 -26.76
CA GLU A 81 -1.13 5.90 -25.53
C GLU A 81 -1.07 6.79 -24.29
N GLN A 82 -0.35 7.91 -24.34
CA GLN A 82 -0.17 8.84 -23.22
C GLN A 82 0.00 10.27 -23.70
N GLN A 83 -0.44 11.22 -22.88
CA GLN A 83 -0.36 12.65 -23.22
C GLN A 83 1.01 13.25 -22.91
N TYR A 84 1.67 12.80 -21.84
CA TYR A 84 2.91 13.36 -21.33
C TYR A 84 3.95 12.27 -21.08
N GLU A 85 5.22 12.65 -21.20
CA GLU A 85 6.38 11.81 -20.86
C GLU A 85 7.50 12.67 -20.29
N VAL A 86 8.42 12.06 -19.57
CA VAL A 86 9.59 12.74 -19.01
C VAL A 86 10.82 12.38 -19.86
N GLN A 87 11.41 13.39 -20.49
CA GLN A 87 12.72 13.24 -21.12
C GLN A 87 13.79 13.25 -20.03
N VAL A 88 14.43 12.11 -19.82
CA VAL A 88 15.30 11.86 -18.69
C VAL A 88 16.66 12.54 -18.89
N SER A 89 17.11 13.27 -17.89
CA SER A 89 18.47 13.82 -17.84
C SER A 89 19.37 13.08 -16.83
N ARG A 90 18.77 12.49 -15.77
CA ARG A 90 19.51 11.74 -14.76
C ARG A 90 18.62 10.66 -14.14
N ILE A 91 19.23 9.50 -13.86
CA ILE A 91 18.60 8.40 -13.12
C ILE A 91 19.51 8.04 -11.93
N GLU A 92 18.88 7.80 -10.79
CA GLU A 92 19.51 7.25 -9.61
C GLU A 92 18.71 6.04 -9.13
N ILE A 93 19.39 4.93 -8.89
CA ILE A 93 18.78 3.74 -8.29
C ILE A 93 18.78 3.91 -6.76
N LEU A 94 17.61 4.08 -6.18
CA LEU A 94 17.41 4.18 -4.73
C LEU A 94 17.36 2.80 -4.06
N GLY A 95 16.96 1.79 -4.81
CA GLY A 95 16.91 0.41 -4.35
C GLY A 95 16.83 -0.56 -5.51
N ASP A 96 17.68 -1.55 -5.50
CA ASP A 96 17.71 -2.60 -6.51
C ASP A 96 16.53 -3.57 -6.36
N SER A 97 16.17 -4.22 -7.44
CA SER A 97 15.23 -5.34 -7.47
C SER A 97 15.83 -6.49 -8.24
N ASP A 98 15.91 -7.65 -7.60
CA ASP A 98 16.34 -8.88 -8.26
C ASP A 98 15.16 -9.40 -9.12
N PRO A 99 15.32 -9.48 -10.45
CA PRO A 99 14.24 -9.90 -11.34
C PRO A 99 13.81 -11.36 -11.12
N ASP A 100 14.69 -12.21 -10.58
CA ASP A 100 14.37 -13.61 -10.31
C ASP A 100 13.60 -13.80 -9.00
N GLN A 101 13.77 -12.90 -8.04
CA GLN A 101 13.11 -12.96 -6.73
C GLN A 101 11.87 -12.08 -6.63
N TYR A 102 11.77 -11.01 -7.42
CA TYR A 102 10.63 -10.10 -7.35
C TYR A 102 9.38 -10.72 -8.00
N PRO A 103 8.32 -11.03 -7.21
CA PRO A 103 7.23 -11.88 -7.70
C PRO A 103 6.24 -11.14 -8.61
N ILE A 104 6.12 -9.81 -8.50
CA ILE A 104 5.14 -9.02 -9.26
C ILE A 104 5.74 -8.58 -10.60
N GLN A 105 5.85 -9.52 -11.51
CA GLN A 105 6.34 -9.27 -12.86
C GLN A 105 5.26 -8.63 -13.75
N PRO A 106 5.61 -7.99 -14.90
CA PRO A 106 4.66 -7.34 -15.81
C PRO A 106 3.85 -8.37 -16.62
N LYS A 107 3.09 -9.22 -15.92
CA LYS A 107 2.19 -10.24 -16.48
C LYS A 107 0.90 -10.31 -15.66
N LYS A 108 -0.10 -11.02 -16.16
CA LYS A 108 -1.34 -11.30 -15.41
C LYS A 108 -1.04 -12.29 -14.28
N HIS A 109 -1.48 -11.96 -13.08
CA HIS A 109 -1.40 -12.82 -11.89
C HIS A 109 -2.79 -13.27 -11.45
N SER A 110 -2.91 -14.50 -10.94
CA SER A 110 -4.15 -14.96 -10.31
C SER A 110 -4.36 -14.32 -8.94
N PHE A 111 -5.61 -14.31 -8.46
CA PHE A 111 -5.89 -13.78 -7.12
C PHE A 111 -5.31 -14.65 -6.01
N GLU A 112 -5.19 -15.96 -6.22
CA GLU A 112 -4.54 -16.91 -5.31
C GLU A 112 -3.08 -16.51 -5.12
N PHE A 113 -2.33 -16.37 -6.21
CA PHE A 113 -0.95 -15.90 -6.20
C PHE A 113 -0.80 -14.54 -5.47
N LEU A 114 -1.72 -13.61 -5.73
CA LEU A 114 -1.68 -12.30 -5.09
C LEU A 114 -2.06 -12.32 -3.60
N ARG A 115 -2.76 -13.35 -3.11
CA ARG A 115 -2.97 -13.56 -1.67
C ARG A 115 -1.72 -14.07 -0.98
N GLU A 116 -0.97 -14.96 -1.61
CA GLU A 116 0.32 -15.43 -1.10
C GLU A 116 1.35 -14.31 -1.02
N HIS A 117 1.30 -13.35 -1.97
CA HIS A 117 2.17 -12.17 -2.02
C HIS A 117 1.45 -10.89 -1.53
N ALA A 118 0.71 -11.00 -0.44
CA ALA A 118 -0.22 -9.97 0.04
C ALA A 118 0.43 -8.60 0.26
N HIS A 119 1.68 -8.55 0.72
CA HIS A 119 2.44 -7.31 0.96
C HIS A 119 2.83 -6.57 -0.33
N LEU A 120 2.91 -7.24 -1.47
CA LEU A 120 3.25 -6.65 -2.78
C LEU A 120 2.05 -6.48 -3.71
N ARG A 121 0.92 -7.15 -3.45
CA ARG A 121 -0.23 -7.15 -4.37
C ARG A 121 -0.79 -5.77 -4.69
N VAL A 122 -0.63 -4.79 -3.78
CA VAL A 122 -1.05 -3.40 -4.00
C VAL A 122 -0.31 -2.72 -5.15
N ARG A 123 0.83 -3.26 -5.57
CA ARG A 123 1.57 -2.79 -6.73
C ARG A 123 0.98 -3.26 -8.06
N THR A 124 -0.01 -4.16 -8.05
CA THR A 124 -0.78 -4.52 -9.26
C THR A 124 -1.88 -3.50 -9.50
N SER A 125 -2.27 -3.30 -10.77
CA SER A 125 -3.35 -2.38 -11.13
C SER A 125 -4.68 -2.76 -10.46
N SER A 126 -5.01 -4.05 -10.41
CA SER A 126 -6.25 -4.56 -9.81
C SER A 126 -6.32 -4.22 -8.32
N PHE A 127 -5.30 -4.57 -7.52
CA PHE A 127 -5.34 -4.30 -6.08
C PHE A 127 -5.11 -2.83 -5.75
N SER A 128 -4.35 -2.09 -6.56
CA SER A 128 -4.27 -0.64 -6.43
C SER A 128 -5.65 0.01 -6.62
N ALA A 129 -6.42 -0.42 -7.63
CA ALA A 129 -7.79 0.06 -7.84
C ALA A 129 -8.70 -0.32 -6.67
N VAL A 130 -8.69 -1.59 -6.22
CA VAL A 130 -9.48 -2.06 -5.08
C VAL A 130 -9.20 -1.24 -3.83
N MET A 131 -7.92 -0.98 -3.51
CA MET A 131 -7.56 -0.22 -2.31
C MET A 131 -7.99 1.25 -2.40
N ARG A 132 -7.97 1.87 -3.60
CA ARG A 132 -8.49 3.22 -3.81
C ARG A 132 -10.00 3.28 -3.60
N VAL A 133 -10.76 2.35 -4.18
CA VAL A 133 -12.21 2.26 -3.97
C VAL A 133 -12.53 2.02 -2.50
N ARG A 134 -11.84 1.09 -1.86
CA ARG A 134 -12.03 0.81 -0.43
C ARG A 134 -11.78 2.05 0.44
N SER A 135 -10.69 2.78 0.18
CA SER A 135 -10.39 4.01 0.89
C SER A 135 -11.49 5.06 0.71
N ALA A 136 -11.90 5.30 -0.55
CA ALA A 136 -12.96 6.25 -0.85
C ALA A 136 -14.30 5.90 -0.16
N LEU A 137 -14.69 4.63 -0.18
CA LEU A 137 -15.91 4.14 0.46
C LEU A 137 -15.85 4.28 2.00
N SER A 138 -14.70 3.97 2.63
CA SER A 138 -14.54 4.17 4.08
C SER A 138 -14.78 5.62 4.48
N PHE A 139 -14.17 6.56 3.77
CA PHE A 139 -14.41 7.99 4.03
C PHE A 139 -15.82 8.42 3.70
N ALA A 140 -16.44 7.90 2.64
CA ALA A 140 -17.81 8.23 2.27
C ALA A 140 -18.81 7.81 3.34
N VAL A 141 -18.65 6.63 3.97
CA VAL A 141 -19.49 6.19 5.09
C VAL A 141 -19.36 7.14 6.28
N HIS A 142 -18.14 7.46 6.70
CA HIS A 142 -17.91 8.40 7.80
C HIS A 142 -18.48 9.80 7.50
N ASP A 143 -18.31 10.28 6.27
CA ASP A 143 -18.78 11.60 5.84
C ASP A 143 -20.31 11.66 5.83
N TYR A 144 -20.97 10.59 5.39
CA TYR A 144 -22.42 10.49 5.39
C TYR A 144 -22.98 10.63 6.81
N PHE A 145 -22.55 9.77 7.73
CA PHE A 145 -23.05 9.81 9.11
C PHE A 145 -22.72 11.12 9.81
N ARG A 146 -21.52 11.67 9.60
CA ARG A 146 -21.15 12.97 10.14
C ARG A 146 -22.07 14.10 9.66
N LYS A 147 -22.45 14.11 8.37
CA LYS A 147 -23.38 15.10 7.78
C LYS A 147 -24.79 14.98 8.34
N GLU A 148 -25.21 13.75 8.67
CA GLU A 148 -26.50 13.47 9.31
C GLU A 148 -26.50 13.77 10.82
N GLY A 149 -25.41 14.28 11.39
CA GLY A 149 -25.30 14.67 12.79
C GLY A 149 -24.90 13.56 13.76
N PHE A 150 -24.48 12.39 13.27
CA PHE A 150 -23.99 11.30 14.09
C PHE A 150 -22.55 11.54 14.56
N TYR A 151 -22.25 11.09 15.77
CA TYR A 151 -20.90 11.05 16.29
C TYR A 151 -20.23 9.73 15.95
N TYR A 152 -18.94 9.80 15.61
CA TYR A 152 -18.09 8.59 15.51
C TYR A 152 -17.52 8.29 16.89
N VAL A 153 -17.99 7.21 17.52
CA VAL A 153 -17.53 6.74 18.82
C VAL A 153 -16.60 5.56 18.61
N HIS A 154 -15.36 5.70 19.06
CA HIS A 154 -14.37 4.62 19.02
C HIS A 154 -14.42 3.85 20.34
N THR A 155 -15.22 2.77 20.36
CA THR A 155 -15.36 1.89 21.53
C THR A 155 -14.16 0.93 21.66
N PRO A 156 -13.87 0.39 22.86
CA PRO A 156 -12.83 -0.61 23.06
C PRO A 156 -13.04 -1.86 22.18
N ILE A 157 -11.93 -2.39 21.65
CA ILE A 157 -11.94 -3.61 20.82
C ILE A 157 -11.77 -4.86 21.69
N ILE A 158 -11.13 -4.72 22.85
CA ILE A 158 -10.89 -5.80 23.80
C ILE A 158 -11.80 -5.56 25.02
N THR A 159 -12.56 -6.58 25.41
CA THR A 159 -13.49 -6.52 26.52
C THR A 159 -13.32 -7.70 27.47
N GLY A 160 -13.63 -7.48 28.75
CA GLY A 160 -13.78 -8.55 29.74
C GLY A 160 -15.23 -9.00 29.94
N SER A 161 -16.17 -8.48 29.15
CA SER A 161 -17.61 -8.77 29.27
C SER A 161 -18.20 -9.10 27.90
N ASP A 162 -19.14 -10.04 27.87
CA ASP A 162 -19.98 -10.28 26.70
C ASP A 162 -21.22 -9.38 26.77
N ALA A 163 -21.48 -8.61 25.72
CA ALA A 163 -22.58 -7.65 25.68
C ALA A 163 -23.96 -8.33 25.51
N GLU A 164 -24.02 -9.43 24.78
CA GLU A 164 -25.28 -10.06 24.38
C GLU A 164 -25.41 -11.53 24.83
N GLY A 165 -24.41 -12.09 25.49
CA GLY A 165 -24.37 -13.51 25.81
C GLY A 165 -24.25 -14.40 24.56
N ALA A 166 -23.75 -13.84 23.44
CA ALA A 166 -23.77 -14.47 22.11
C ALA A 166 -22.65 -15.51 21.90
N GLY A 167 -21.96 -15.91 22.96
CA GLY A 167 -21.24 -17.17 23.03
C GLY A 167 -19.80 -17.12 22.58
N GLU A 168 -19.44 -17.30 21.34
CA GLU A 168 -18.08 -17.63 20.95
C GLU A 168 -17.23 -16.40 20.61
N MET A 169 -16.71 -15.71 21.63
CA MET A 169 -15.76 -14.62 21.44
C MET A 169 -14.33 -15.16 21.25
N PHE A 170 -13.56 -14.49 20.40
CA PHE A 170 -12.13 -14.78 20.27
C PHE A 170 -11.37 -14.29 21.50
N ARG A 171 -10.72 -15.21 22.20
CA ARG A 171 -9.93 -14.87 23.38
C ARG A 171 -8.67 -14.09 22.97
N VAL A 172 -8.38 -13.03 23.73
CA VAL A 172 -7.15 -12.24 23.64
C VAL A 172 -6.31 -12.53 24.89
N SER A 173 -5.12 -13.08 24.70
CA SER A 173 -4.24 -13.48 25.79
C SER A 173 -2.78 -13.35 25.38
N THR A 174 -1.91 -13.00 26.33
CA THR A 174 -0.46 -13.00 26.19
C THR A 174 0.19 -14.23 26.85
N LEU A 175 -0.60 -15.12 27.42
CA LEU A 175 -0.10 -16.36 28.04
C LEU A 175 0.43 -17.32 26.96
N ASP A 176 1.57 -17.98 27.26
CA ASP A 176 2.11 -19.01 26.38
C ASP A 176 1.16 -20.23 26.34
N PRO A 177 0.59 -20.58 25.19
CA PRO A 177 -0.32 -21.72 25.08
C PRO A 177 0.36 -23.06 25.37
N LYS A 178 1.69 -23.13 25.40
CA LYS A 178 2.45 -24.34 25.77
C LYS A 178 2.72 -24.47 27.27
N GLN A 179 2.60 -23.35 28.02
CA GLN A 179 2.90 -23.26 29.43
C GLN A 179 1.89 -22.35 30.14
N VAL A 180 0.62 -22.71 30.03
CA VAL A 180 -0.46 -21.93 30.65
C VAL A 180 -0.36 -22.03 32.17
N PRO A 181 -0.25 -20.89 32.89
CA PRO A 181 -0.28 -20.91 34.33
C PRO A 181 -1.66 -21.35 34.82
N LEU A 182 -1.68 -22.22 35.85
CA LEU A 182 -2.91 -22.70 36.44
C LEU A 182 -3.09 -22.14 37.86
N ASN A 183 -4.32 -21.87 38.23
CA ASN A 183 -4.72 -21.52 39.59
C ASN A 183 -4.81 -22.79 40.49
N ASN A 184 -5.15 -22.60 41.75
CA ASN A 184 -5.28 -23.70 42.71
C ASN A 184 -6.40 -24.70 42.36
N SER A 185 -7.33 -24.33 41.50
CA SER A 185 -8.43 -25.17 41.00
C SER A 185 -8.08 -25.94 39.74
N GLY A 186 -6.88 -25.73 39.18
CA GLY A 186 -6.44 -26.35 37.93
C GLY A 186 -6.93 -25.63 36.66
N GLU A 187 -7.51 -24.43 36.77
CA GLU A 187 -7.96 -23.59 35.65
C GLU A 187 -6.89 -22.59 35.28
N THR A 188 -7.00 -21.97 34.07
CA THR A 188 -6.09 -20.92 33.63
C THR A 188 -6.08 -19.75 34.61
N ASP A 189 -4.89 -19.41 35.11
CA ASP A 189 -4.70 -18.25 35.99
C ASP A 189 -4.54 -16.96 35.16
N PHE A 190 -5.64 -16.35 34.80
CA PHE A 190 -5.66 -15.09 34.07
C PHE A 190 -5.11 -13.88 34.86
N THR A 191 -4.87 -14.02 36.20
CA THR A 191 -4.19 -12.94 36.94
C THR A 191 -2.76 -12.74 36.48
N LYS A 192 -2.19 -13.71 35.78
CA LYS A 192 -0.87 -13.64 35.13
C LYS A 192 -0.90 -13.09 33.69
N ASP A 193 -2.09 -12.88 33.13
CA ASP A 193 -2.24 -12.30 31.79
C ASP A 193 -2.16 -10.77 31.83
N PHE A 194 -2.01 -10.16 30.65
CA PHE A 194 -1.79 -8.71 30.50
C PHE A 194 -2.85 -7.85 31.22
N PHE A 195 -4.12 -8.20 31.09
CA PHE A 195 -5.23 -7.47 31.74
C PHE A 195 -5.58 -7.97 33.15
N GLY A 196 -4.89 -8.98 33.65
CA GLY A 196 -5.17 -9.59 34.98
C GLY A 196 -6.51 -10.31 35.07
N LYS A 197 -7.21 -10.52 33.96
CA LYS A 197 -8.49 -11.21 33.82
C LYS A 197 -8.66 -11.76 32.43
N GLU A 198 -9.60 -12.68 32.24
CA GLU A 198 -9.94 -13.15 30.90
C GLU A 198 -10.49 -12.00 30.05
N THR A 199 -9.97 -11.87 28.81
CA THR A 199 -10.37 -10.86 27.85
C THR A 199 -10.58 -11.46 26.47
N ASN A 200 -11.45 -10.81 25.69
CA ASN A 200 -11.87 -11.28 24.38
C ASN A 200 -11.98 -10.09 23.40
N LEU A 201 -11.98 -10.36 22.10
CA LEU A 201 -12.40 -9.37 21.11
C LEU A 201 -13.90 -9.11 21.29
N THR A 202 -14.28 -7.83 21.31
CA THR A 202 -15.70 -7.46 21.41
C THR A 202 -16.46 -7.80 20.12
N VAL A 203 -17.73 -8.15 20.25
CA VAL A 203 -18.65 -8.32 19.12
C VAL A 203 -19.34 -7.01 18.74
N SER A 204 -19.48 -6.07 19.68
CA SER A 204 -20.10 -4.76 19.46
C SER A 204 -19.59 -3.72 20.47
N GLY A 205 -19.85 -2.43 20.19
CA GLY A 205 -19.59 -1.34 21.14
C GLY A 205 -20.80 -0.99 22.02
N GLN A 206 -21.77 -1.88 22.15
CA GLN A 206 -23.05 -1.65 22.81
C GLN A 206 -22.88 -1.21 24.28
N LEU A 207 -22.00 -1.89 25.03
CA LEU A 207 -21.79 -1.59 26.46
C LEU A 207 -21.31 -0.16 26.72
N GLU A 208 -20.66 0.48 25.79
CA GLU A 208 -20.14 1.85 25.92
C GLU A 208 -20.98 2.89 25.18
N ALA A 209 -21.82 2.48 24.23
CA ALA A 209 -22.51 3.39 23.32
C ALA A 209 -24.02 3.55 23.64
N GLU A 210 -24.61 2.71 24.47
CA GLU A 210 -26.02 2.78 24.88
C GLU A 210 -26.27 3.59 26.15
N THR A 211 -25.24 4.16 26.77
CA THR A 211 -25.35 4.91 28.05
C THR A 211 -25.58 6.42 27.85
#